data_a991313ccb73d40171554f99b32be182
#
_entry.id   a991313ccb73d40171554f99b32be182
#
_cell.length_a   1.000
_cell.length_b   1.000
_cell.length_c   1.000
_cell.angle_alpha   90.00
_cell.angle_beta   90.00
_cell.angle_gamma   90.00
#
_symmetry.space_group_name_H-M   'P 1'
#
loop_
_entity.id
_entity.type
_entity.pdbx_description
1 polymer ?
#
loop_
_entity_poly.entity_id
_entity_poly.type
_entity_poly.pdbx_seq_one_letter_code
_entity_poly.pdbx_strand_id
1 'polypeptide(L)'
;MKKSFLILVSFIFSVSLMAQEKTTPVSDVNALKSEMQQSASKIKTISSDFTQEKFMSVMASKMVSKGKFYYQKEDKVTLQYLTPFKQNLVMNGTKLMMEANGKKNVLDATSNPMMAELKKVISACMGGNIASMGSDYKLEFFQTGGLYLIKIYPQSVNIKKVAEMVDLYLDKKDFSVVKMKMLEPLKKGQKTNDYTEYIFENKKFNSPIDASVFSIK
;
A
#
# COMPACT_ATOMS: atom_id res chain seq x y z
N MET A 1 55.61 46.54 -2.07
CA MET A 1 55.27 45.47 -3.00
C MET A 1 54.40 44.44 -2.24
N LYS A 2 53.06 44.53 -2.33
CA LYS A 2 52.13 43.54 -1.69
C LYS A 2 51.59 42.62 -2.77
N LYS A 3 51.96 41.32 -2.69
CA LYS A 3 51.45 40.29 -3.59
C LYS A 3 50.12 39.80 -3.01
N SER A 4 49.01 40.12 -3.67
CA SER A 4 47.69 39.57 -3.39
C SER A 4 47.64 38.17 -4.00
N PHE A 5 47.43 37.15 -3.14
CA PHE A 5 47.20 35.75 -3.53
C PHE A 5 45.68 35.54 -3.68
N LEU A 6 45.22 35.42 -4.93
CA LEU A 6 43.83 35.18 -5.25
C LEU A 6 43.57 33.67 -5.18
N ILE A 7 42.91 33.24 -4.13
CA ILE A 7 42.46 31.83 -4.00
C ILE A 7 41.13 31.69 -4.74
N LEU A 8 41.18 31.01 -5.89
CA LEU A 8 39.99 30.61 -6.66
C LEU A 8 39.41 29.36 -6.02
N VAL A 9 38.34 29.51 -5.21
CA VAL A 9 37.59 28.39 -4.66
C VAL A 9 36.63 27.90 -5.73
N SER A 10 37.01 26.82 -6.41
CA SER A 10 36.13 26.10 -7.36
C SER A 10 35.08 25.32 -6.59
N PHE A 11 33.84 25.85 -6.54
CA PHE A 11 32.69 25.18 -5.96
C PHE A 11 32.20 24.14 -6.96
N ILE A 12 32.60 22.87 -6.79
CA ILE A 12 32.09 21.74 -7.57
C ILE A 12 30.68 21.47 -7.09
N PHE A 13 29.71 21.98 -7.84
CA PHE A 13 28.31 21.68 -7.64
C PHE A 13 28.04 20.25 -8.16
N SER A 14 28.12 19.28 -7.24
CA SER A 14 27.75 17.90 -7.55
C SER A 14 26.24 17.84 -7.78
N VAL A 15 25.82 17.95 -9.03
CA VAL A 15 24.45 17.64 -9.44
C VAL A 15 24.27 16.14 -9.30
N SER A 16 23.71 15.70 -8.17
CA SER A 16 23.22 14.32 -8.03
C SER A 16 22.10 14.15 -9.04
N LEU A 17 22.40 13.60 -10.22
CA LEU A 17 21.36 13.06 -11.09
C LEU A 17 20.62 12.00 -10.29
N MET A 18 19.43 12.31 -9.80
CA MET A 18 18.46 11.31 -9.39
C MET A 18 18.13 10.49 -10.64
N ALA A 19 18.84 9.39 -10.84
CA ALA A 19 18.52 8.44 -11.87
C ALA A 19 17.11 7.95 -11.57
N GLN A 20 16.15 8.34 -12.40
CA GLN A 20 14.78 7.85 -12.34
C GLN A 20 14.87 6.35 -12.64
N GLU A 21 14.70 5.51 -11.62
CA GLU A 21 14.83 4.06 -11.75
C GLU A 21 13.90 3.57 -12.86
N LYS A 22 14.51 2.99 -13.90
CA LYS A 22 13.79 2.54 -15.09
C LYS A 22 12.87 1.38 -14.73
N THR A 23 11.59 1.57 -14.92
CA THR A 23 10.59 0.51 -14.79
C THR A 23 10.59 -0.35 -16.04
N THR A 24 10.81 -1.66 -15.92
CA THR A 24 10.82 -2.61 -17.03
C THR A 24 9.80 -3.72 -16.80
N PRO A 25 9.11 -4.23 -17.84
CA PRO A 25 8.22 -5.38 -17.70
C PRO A 25 8.97 -6.60 -17.17
N VAL A 26 8.28 -7.44 -16.39
CA VAL A 26 8.78 -8.75 -15.97
C VAL A 26 8.73 -9.71 -17.16
N SER A 27 9.82 -10.40 -17.43
CA SER A 27 9.92 -11.33 -18.58
C SER A 27 9.13 -12.61 -18.36
N ASP A 28 9.18 -13.19 -17.17
CA ASP A 28 8.43 -14.40 -16.80
C ASP A 28 7.47 -14.11 -15.64
N VAL A 29 6.26 -13.73 -16.01
CA VAL A 29 5.18 -13.43 -15.05
C VAL A 29 4.68 -14.70 -14.33
N ASN A 30 4.73 -15.86 -14.99
CA ASN A 30 4.25 -17.10 -14.38
C ASN A 30 5.20 -17.59 -13.29
N ALA A 31 6.51 -17.54 -13.54
CA ALA A 31 7.50 -17.83 -12.52
C ALA A 31 7.34 -16.88 -11.32
N LEU A 32 7.25 -15.57 -11.57
CA LEU A 32 7.04 -14.58 -10.51
C LEU A 32 5.78 -14.87 -9.68
N LYS A 33 4.65 -15.17 -10.30
CA LYS A 33 3.41 -15.52 -9.59
C LYS A 33 3.57 -16.76 -8.70
N SER A 34 4.28 -17.77 -9.21
CA SER A 34 4.57 -18.99 -8.45
C SER A 34 5.43 -18.70 -7.22
N GLU A 35 6.49 -17.94 -7.37
CA GLU A 35 7.37 -17.54 -6.27
C GLU A 35 6.64 -16.70 -5.21
N MET A 36 5.82 -15.73 -5.65
CA MET A 36 4.97 -14.95 -4.76
C MET A 36 4.03 -15.84 -3.95
N GLN A 37 3.35 -16.79 -4.60
CA GLN A 37 2.43 -17.70 -3.94
C GLN A 37 3.15 -18.61 -2.91
N GLN A 38 4.34 -19.11 -3.25
CA GLN A 38 5.15 -19.90 -2.33
C GLN A 38 5.59 -19.06 -1.11
N SER A 39 6.01 -17.83 -1.31
CA SER A 39 6.37 -16.92 -0.22
C SER A 39 5.16 -16.63 0.68
N ALA A 40 4.04 -16.25 0.08
CA ALA A 40 2.80 -15.93 0.80
C ALA A 40 2.27 -17.12 1.63
N SER A 41 2.46 -18.36 1.14
CA SER A 41 2.00 -19.57 1.86
C SER A 41 2.67 -19.74 3.22
N LYS A 42 3.90 -19.23 3.39
CA LYS A 42 4.70 -19.31 4.62
C LYS A 42 4.36 -18.21 5.63
N ILE A 43 3.62 -17.18 5.21
CA ILE A 43 3.28 -16.04 6.06
C ILE A 43 1.99 -16.35 6.80
N LYS A 44 2.06 -16.34 8.14
CA LYS A 44 0.90 -16.47 9.04
C LYS A 44 0.50 -15.14 9.63
N THR A 45 1.47 -14.31 10.00
CA THR A 45 1.25 -12.98 10.57
C THR A 45 2.27 -11.98 10.03
N ILE A 46 1.84 -10.72 9.91
CA ILE A 46 2.71 -9.57 9.63
C ILE A 46 2.36 -8.48 10.64
N SER A 47 3.38 -7.88 11.25
CA SER A 47 3.23 -6.59 11.94
C SER A 47 4.25 -5.62 11.39
N SER A 48 3.85 -4.35 11.21
CA SER A 48 4.74 -3.29 10.73
C SER A 48 4.30 -1.93 11.22
N ASP A 49 5.18 -0.95 11.10
CA ASP A 49 4.80 0.44 11.09
C ASP A 49 4.23 0.80 9.72
N PHE A 50 3.36 1.80 9.66
CA PHE A 50 2.98 2.40 8.39
C PHE A 50 2.96 3.92 8.44
N THR A 51 3.26 4.52 7.31
CA THR A 51 2.99 5.93 7.01
C THR A 51 1.97 5.97 5.87
N GLN A 52 0.87 6.67 6.09
CA GLN A 52 -0.13 6.96 5.05
C GLN A 52 0.01 8.41 4.61
N GLU A 53 0.06 8.62 3.31
CA GLU A 53 -0.09 9.92 2.68
C GLU A 53 -1.38 9.94 1.87
N LYS A 54 -2.29 10.85 2.18
CA LYS A 54 -3.50 11.10 1.39
C LYS A 54 -3.42 12.46 0.73
N PHE A 55 -3.43 12.48 -0.58
CA PHE A 55 -3.50 13.69 -1.39
C PHE A 55 -4.95 13.92 -1.85
N MET A 56 -5.43 15.14 -1.66
CA MET A 56 -6.72 15.60 -2.14
C MET A 56 -6.51 16.84 -3.01
N SER A 57 -6.77 16.71 -4.30
CA SER A 57 -6.52 17.75 -5.30
C SER A 57 -7.28 19.06 -5.02
N VAL A 58 -8.49 18.94 -4.45
CA VAL A 58 -9.31 20.12 -4.06
C VAL A 58 -8.68 20.96 -2.95
N MET A 59 -7.84 20.35 -2.10
CA MET A 59 -7.14 21.02 -1.01
C MET A 59 -5.70 21.39 -1.38
N ALA A 60 -5.22 20.90 -2.53
CA ALA A 60 -3.81 20.98 -2.96
C ALA A 60 -2.80 20.62 -1.86
N SER A 61 -3.21 19.74 -0.92
CA SER A 61 -2.45 19.41 0.27
C SER A 61 -2.42 17.90 0.51
N LYS A 62 -1.40 17.48 1.25
CA LYS A 62 -1.21 16.10 1.66
C LYS A 62 -1.48 15.99 3.16
N MET A 63 -2.26 14.99 3.53
CA MET A 63 -2.46 14.58 4.92
C MET A 63 -1.56 13.38 5.19
N VAL A 64 -0.75 13.46 6.25
CA VAL A 64 0.13 12.36 6.65
C VAL A 64 -0.36 11.79 7.98
N SER A 65 -0.54 10.47 8.00
CA SER A 65 -0.89 9.70 9.20
C SER A 65 0.13 8.59 9.41
N LYS A 66 0.37 8.22 10.66
CA LYS A 66 1.26 7.13 11.02
C LYS A 66 0.58 6.17 11.97
N GLY A 67 0.98 4.90 11.91
CA GLY A 67 0.37 3.90 12.77
C GLY A 67 1.04 2.54 12.71
N LYS A 68 0.32 1.55 13.21
CA LYS A 68 0.70 0.15 13.23
C LYS A 68 -0.23 -0.64 12.30
N PHE A 69 0.37 -1.53 11.52
CA PHE A 69 -0.33 -2.47 10.66
C PHE A 69 -0.18 -3.87 11.23
N TYR A 70 -1.28 -4.62 11.22
CA TYR A 70 -1.30 -6.02 11.62
C TYR A 70 -2.09 -6.83 10.61
N TYR A 71 -1.53 -7.96 10.21
CA TYR A 71 -2.16 -8.96 9.38
C TYR A 71 -2.05 -10.33 10.04
N GLN A 72 -3.11 -11.08 10.02
CA GLN A 72 -3.12 -12.50 10.36
C GLN A 72 -3.87 -13.26 9.25
N LYS A 73 -3.28 -14.36 8.80
CA LYS A 73 -3.90 -15.25 7.79
C LYS A 73 -5.34 -15.56 8.18
N GLU A 74 -6.19 -15.80 7.20
CA GLU A 74 -7.65 -15.91 7.33
C GLU A 74 -8.35 -14.55 7.51
N ASP A 75 -7.88 -13.57 6.74
CA ASP A 75 -8.55 -12.29 6.52
C ASP A 75 -8.70 -11.38 7.75
N LYS A 76 -7.71 -11.37 8.62
CA LYS A 76 -7.66 -10.41 9.71
C LYS A 76 -6.64 -9.32 9.39
N VAL A 77 -7.11 -8.07 9.34
CA VAL A 77 -6.28 -6.90 9.09
C VAL A 77 -6.65 -5.80 10.06
N THR A 78 -5.64 -5.13 10.62
CA THR A 78 -5.86 -3.93 11.43
C THR A 78 -4.90 -2.84 11.00
N LEU A 79 -5.44 -1.65 10.75
CA LEU A 79 -4.71 -0.40 10.65
C LEU A 79 -5.03 0.42 11.90
N GLN A 80 -4.06 0.53 12.79
CA GLN A 80 -4.16 1.33 14.01
C GLN A 80 -3.44 2.66 13.79
N TYR A 81 -4.20 3.72 13.52
CA TYR A 81 -3.66 5.07 13.36
C TYR A 81 -3.33 5.65 14.73
N LEU A 82 -2.15 6.24 14.85
CA LEU A 82 -1.64 6.84 16.09
C LEU A 82 -1.56 8.35 15.97
N THR A 83 -1.24 8.87 14.80
CA THR A 83 -1.10 10.30 14.50
C THR A 83 -1.69 10.65 13.15
N PRO A 84 -2.21 11.87 12.92
CA PRO A 84 -2.45 12.92 13.94
C PRO A 84 -3.66 12.58 14.84
N PHE A 85 -4.56 11.71 14.39
CA PHE A 85 -5.76 11.31 15.12
C PHE A 85 -5.77 9.79 15.34
N LYS A 86 -6.15 9.38 16.55
CA LYS A 86 -6.33 7.96 16.86
C LYS A 86 -7.58 7.41 16.17
N GLN A 87 -7.38 6.39 15.35
CA GLN A 87 -8.42 5.71 14.63
C GLN A 87 -8.03 4.24 14.45
N ASN A 88 -8.99 3.34 14.46
CA ASN A 88 -8.78 1.93 14.13
C ASN A 88 -9.65 1.55 12.94
N LEU A 89 -9.06 0.84 11.99
CA LEU A 89 -9.78 0.11 10.95
C LEU A 89 -9.44 -1.36 11.16
N VAL A 90 -10.47 -2.15 11.49
CA VAL A 90 -10.32 -3.59 11.78
C VAL A 90 -11.17 -4.38 10.81
N MET A 91 -10.54 -5.28 10.07
CA MET A 91 -11.19 -6.28 9.25
C MET A 91 -11.00 -7.65 9.90
N ASN A 92 -12.07 -8.35 10.18
CA ASN A 92 -12.05 -9.69 10.75
C ASN A 92 -13.19 -10.53 10.17
N GLY A 93 -12.86 -11.53 9.38
CA GLY A 93 -13.80 -12.31 8.63
C GLY A 93 -14.63 -11.43 7.66
N THR A 94 -15.95 -11.41 7.80
CA THR A 94 -16.84 -10.60 6.95
C THR A 94 -17.06 -9.18 7.47
N LYS A 95 -16.59 -8.86 8.67
CA LYS A 95 -16.86 -7.58 9.32
C LYS A 95 -15.72 -6.60 9.14
N LEU A 96 -16.06 -5.35 8.90
CA LEU A 96 -15.17 -4.19 8.88
C LEU A 96 -15.64 -3.22 9.96
N MET A 97 -14.78 -2.92 10.92
CA MET A 97 -15.03 -1.89 11.92
C MET A 97 -14.15 -0.68 11.65
N MET A 98 -14.75 0.50 11.69
CA MET A 98 -14.07 1.79 11.75
C MET A 98 -14.37 2.42 13.09
N GLU A 99 -13.34 2.73 13.87
CA GLU A 99 -13.46 3.41 15.15
C GLU A 99 -12.66 4.72 15.11
N ALA A 100 -13.32 5.83 15.40
CA ALA A 100 -12.70 7.13 15.52
C ALA A 100 -13.44 7.96 16.58
N ASN A 101 -12.71 8.68 17.44
CA ASN A 101 -13.27 9.54 18.48
C ASN A 101 -14.29 8.81 19.39
N GLY A 102 -14.02 7.53 19.72
CA GLY A 102 -14.90 6.70 20.55
C GLY A 102 -16.19 6.21 19.86
N LYS A 103 -16.42 6.60 18.59
CA LYS A 103 -17.56 6.10 17.80
C LYS A 103 -17.11 4.93 16.94
N LYS A 104 -17.89 3.86 16.96
CA LYS A 104 -17.67 2.65 16.16
C LYS A 104 -18.75 2.55 15.08
N ASN A 105 -18.31 2.24 13.87
CA ASN A 105 -19.17 1.88 12.76
C ASN A 105 -18.75 0.50 12.26
N VAL A 106 -19.66 -0.45 12.27
CA VAL A 106 -19.40 -1.83 11.83
C VAL A 106 -20.23 -2.09 10.57
N LEU A 107 -19.53 -2.49 9.51
CA LEU A 107 -20.12 -2.89 8.23
C LEU A 107 -19.91 -4.39 8.03
N ASP A 108 -20.85 -5.06 7.38
CA ASP A 108 -20.73 -6.46 7.00
C ASP A 108 -20.54 -6.57 5.48
N ALA A 109 -19.45 -7.20 5.08
CA ALA A 109 -19.12 -7.40 3.66
C ALA A 109 -20.12 -8.31 2.94
N THR A 110 -20.85 -9.17 3.66
CA THR A 110 -21.87 -10.04 3.05
C THR A 110 -23.08 -9.25 2.53
N SER A 111 -23.37 -8.11 3.15
CA SER A 111 -24.47 -7.22 2.76
C SER A 111 -24.04 -6.05 1.87
N ASN A 112 -22.72 -5.88 1.64
CA ASN A 112 -22.16 -4.78 0.88
C ASN A 112 -21.13 -5.27 -0.14
N PRO A 113 -21.51 -5.41 -1.42
CA PRO A 113 -20.62 -5.92 -2.46
C PRO A 113 -19.30 -5.13 -2.61
N MET A 114 -19.33 -3.81 -2.42
CA MET A 114 -18.13 -2.98 -2.48
C MET A 114 -17.16 -3.33 -1.34
N MET A 115 -17.68 -3.58 -0.13
CA MET A 115 -16.83 -4.00 1.01
C MET A 115 -16.26 -5.41 0.80
N ALA A 116 -17.03 -6.31 0.22
CA ALA A 116 -16.55 -7.66 -0.12
C ALA A 116 -15.37 -7.60 -1.11
N GLU A 117 -15.46 -6.76 -2.11
CA GLU A 117 -14.38 -6.59 -3.09
C GLU A 117 -13.17 -5.87 -2.50
N LEU A 118 -13.36 -4.82 -1.70
CA LEU A 118 -12.27 -4.14 -1.00
C LEU A 118 -11.51 -5.10 -0.07
N LYS A 119 -12.23 -5.94 0.66
CA LYS A 119 -11.65 -7.01 1.46
C LYS A 119 -10.79 -7.94 0.60
N LYS A 120 -11.32 -8.40 -0.54
CA LYS A 120 -10.60 -9.29 -1.47
C LYS A 120 -9.27 -8.68 -1.93
N VAL A 121 -9.29 -7.39 -2.31
CA VAL A 121 -8.07 -6.68 -2.71
C VAL A 121 -7.06 -6.57 -1.57
N ILE A 122 -7.50 -6.13 -0.40
CA ILE A 122 -6.62 -5.98 0.78
C ILE A 122 -6.03 -7.34 1.16
N SER A 123 -6.85 -8.39 1.24
CA SER A 123 -6.39 -9.75 1.59
C SER A 123 -5.39 -10.29 0.56
N ALA A 124 -5.65 -10.10 -0.73
CA ALA A 124 -4.74 -10.53 -1.79
C ALA A 124 -3.41 -9.76 -1.74
N CYS A 125 -3.47 -8.44 -1.57
CA CYS A 125 -2.27 -7.59 -1.50
C CYS A 125 -1.43 -7.89 -0.26
N MET A 126 -2.05 -7.98 0.91
CA MET A 126 -1.34 -8.17 2.18
C MET A 126 -0.92 -9.61 2.41
N GLY A 127 -1.73 -10.57 1.96
CA GLY A 127 -1.41 -11.99 2.00
C GLY A 127 -0.49 -12.48 0.89
N GLY A 128 -0.10 -11.59 -0.05
CA GLY A 128 0.77 -11.94 -1.18
C GLY A 128 0.12 -12.84 -2.24
N ASN A 129 -1.19 -13.08 -2.14
CA ASN A 129 -1.91 -13.97 -3.07
C ASN A 129 -2.58 -13.21 -4.21
N ILE A 130 -1.83 -12.30 -4.85
CA ILE A 130 -2.32 -11.47 -5.95
C ILE A 130 -2.71 -12.32 -7.16
N ALA A 131 -2.06 -13.47 -7.33
CA ALA A 131 -2.39 -14.42 -8.40
C ALA A 131 -3.85 -14.92 -8.33
N SER A 132 -4.48 -14.92 -7.14
CA SER A 132 -5.87 -15.35 -6.95
C SER A 132 -6.92 -14.30 -7.28
N MET A 133 -6.53 -13.09 -7.66
CA MET A 133 -7.48 -12.00 -7.92
C MET A 133 -8.39 -12.26 -9.14
N GLY A 134 -8.01 -13.18 -10.02
CA GLY A 134 -8.84 -13.64 -11.13
C GLY A 134 -9.08 -12.59 -12.21
N SER A 135 -10.13 -12.81 -13.04
CA SER A 135 -10.49 -11.95 -14.17
C SER A 135 -11.12 -10.60 -13.78
N ASP A 136 -11.48 -10.43 -12.50
CA ASP A 136 -12.05 -9.16 -11.99
C ASP A 136 -11.03 -8.03 -11.98
N TYR A 137 -9.75 -8.34 -12.21
CA TYR A 137 -8.65 -7.40 -12.22
C TYR A 137 -7.70 -7.65 -13.38
N LYS A 138 -7.35 -6.60 -14.13
CA LYS A 138 -6.21 -6.64 -15.03
C LYS A 138 -4.94 -6.37 -14.23
N LEU A 139 -3.94 -7.24 -14.35
CA LEU A 139 -2.66 -7.13 -13.64
C LEU A 139 -1.53 -6.91 -14.65
N GLU A 140 -0.66 -5.96 -14.36
CA GLU A 140 0.58 -5.73 -15.12
C GLU A 140 1.77 -5.80 -14.16
N PHE A 141 2.84 -6.48 -14.57
CA PHE A 141 3.98 -6.79 -13.72
C PHE A 141 5.24 -6.13 -14.26
N PHE A 142 5.88 -5.34 -13.42
CA PHE A 142 7.10 -4.61 -13.71
C PHE A 142 8.13 -4.85 -12.62
N GLN A 143 9.37 -4.48 -12.93
CA GLN A 143 10.44 -4.34 -11.94
C GLN A 143 11.06 -2.95 -12.03
N THR A 144 11.42 -2.40 -10.87
CA THR A 144 12.04 -1.08 -10.73
C THR A 144 12.97 -1.12 -9.52
N GLY A 145 14.27 -0.89 -9.75
CA GLY A 145 15.27 -1.04 -8.69
C GLY A 145 15.22 -2.39 -8.00
N GLY A 146 15.22 -2.39 -6.67
CA GLY A 146 15.09 -3.59 -5.82
C GLY A 146 13.68 -4.12 -5.62
N LEU A 147 12.66 -3.60 -6.33
CA LEU A 147 11.26 -3.89 -6.11
C LEU A 147 10.61 -4.50 -7.35
N TYR A 148 9.54 -5.29 -7.14
CA TYR A 148 8.52 -5.53 -8.14
C TYR A 148 7.42 -4.48 -8.01
N LEU A 149 6.89 -4.01 -9.15
CA LEU A 149 5.71 -3.17 -9.22
C LEU A 149 4.59 -3.93 -9.92
N ILE A 150 3.49 -4.12 -9.21
CA ILE A 150 2.28 -4.71 -9.78
C ILE A 150 1.22 -3.63 -9.88
N LYS A 151 0.79 -3.35 -11.11
CA LYS A 151 -0.33 -2.45 -11.36
C LYS A 151 -1.61 -3.26 -11.44
N ILE A 152 -2.57 -2.90 -10.60
CA ILE A 152 -3.84 -3.61 -10.43
C ILE A 152 -4.94 -2.68 -10.91
N TYR A 153 -5.61 -3.07 -12.00
CA TYR A 153 -6.71 -2.31 -12.60
C TYR A 153 -8.03 -3.06 -12.34
N PRO A 154 -8.89 -2.56 -11.45
CA PRO A 154 -10.21 -3.13 -11.23
C PRO A 154 -11.03 -3.17 -12.52
N GLN A 155 -11.76 -4.25 -12.76
CA GLN A 155 -12.68 -4.37 -13.90
C GLN A 155 -14.14 -4.16 -13.47
N SER A 156 -14.45 -4.46 -12.20
CA SER A 156 -15.77 -4.24 -11.62
C SER A 156 -16.13 -2.75 -11.55
N VAL A 157 -17.34 -2.41 -11.99
CA VAL A 157 -17.88 -1.04 -11.95
C VAL A 157 -17.94 -0.50 -10.51
N ASN A 158 -18.18 -1.35 -9.52
CA ASN A 158 -18.29 -0.94 -8.13
C ASN A 158 -16.94 -0.51 -7.57
N ILE A 159 -15.86 -1.25 -7.86
CA ILE A 159 -14.52 -0.88 -7.40
C ILE A 159 -13.97 0.33 -8.17
N LYS A 160 -14.24 0.44 -9.47
CA LYS A 160 -13.86 1.61 -10.27
C LYS A 160 -14.40 2.93 -9.73
N LYS A 161 -15.46 2.91 -8.92
CA LYS A 161 -15.99 4.11 -8.25
C LYS A 161 -15.11 4.60 -7.10
N VAL A 162 -14.26 3.75 -6.54
CA VAL A 162 -13.40 4.06 -5.37
C VAL A 162 -11.91 3.95 -5.68
N ALA A 163 -11.53 3.13 -6.64
CA ALA A 163 -10.15 2.95 -7.06
C ALA A 163 -10.07 2.79 -8.58
N GLU A 164 -9.34 3.65 -9.25
CA GLU A 164 -9.03 3.53 -10.67
C GLU A 164 -7.90 2.54 -10.90
N MET A 165 -6.90 2.60 -10.04
CA MET A 165 -5.70 1.76 -10.10
C MET A 165 -5.07 1.63 -8.73
N VAL A 166 -4.45 0.49 -8.47
CA VAL A 166 -3.57 0.29 -7.31
C VAL A 166 -2.18 -0.10 -7.80
N ASP A 167 -1.17 0.66 -7.41
CA ASP A 167 0.24 0.31 -7.56
C ASP A 167 0.71 -0.38 -6.28
N LEU A 168 1.17 -1.61 -6.41
CA LEU A 168 1.69 -2.41 -5.31
C LEU A 168 3.18 -2.68 -5.53
N TYR A 169 4.01 -2.21 -4.60
CA TYR A 169 5.45 -2.41 -4.63
C TYR A 169 5.84 -3.49 -3.64
N LEU A 170 6.51 -4.52 -4.13
CA LEU A 170 6.96 -5.66 -3.34
C LEU A 170 8.48 -5.71 -3.28
N ASP A 171 9.03 -6.04 -2.12
CA ASP A 171 10.45 -6.37 -1.99
C ASP A 171 10.78 -7.63 -2.80
N LYS A 172 11.87 -7.63 -3.56
CA LYS A 172 12.29 -8.79 -4.37
C LYS A 172 12.77 -9.97 -3.54
N LYS A 173 13.16 -9.74 -2.28
CA LYS A 173 13.73 -10.80 -1.42
C LYS A 173 12.65 -11.69 -0.78
N ASP A 174 11.54 -11.07 -0.36
CA ASP A 174 10.51 -11.76 0.43
C ASP A 174 9.09 -11.57 -0.08
N PHE A 175 8.92 -10.78 -1.16
CA PHE A 175 7.63 -10.42 -1.77
C PHE A 175 6.68 -9.66 -0.83
N SER A 176 7.19 -9.15 0.28
CA SER A 176 6.37 -8.36 1.19
C SER A 176 6.08 -6.98 0.61
N VAL A 177 4.89 -6.47 0.93
CA VAL A 177 4.48 -5.12 0.51
C VAL A 177 5.37 -4.08 1.19
N VAL A 178 6.03 -3.26 0.38
CA VAL A 178 6.80 -2.09 0.82
C VAL A 178 5.95 -0.83 0.72
N LYS A 179 5.20 -0.73 -0.39
CA LYS A 179 4.37 0.43 -0.67
C LYS A 179 3.13 0.02 -1.44
N MET A 180 2.01 0.66 -1.12
CA MET A 180 0.76 0.55 -1.87
C MET A 180 0.23 1.95 -2.14
N LYS A 181 -0.07 2.25 -3.41
CA LYS A 181 -0.67 3.52 -3.80
C LYS A 181 -1.96 3.27 -4.56
N MET A 182 -3.06 3.77 -4.04
CA MET A 182 -4.37 3.70 -4.66
C MET A 182 -4.71 5.06 -5.26
N LEU A 183 -5.01 5.08 -6.56
CA LEU A 183 -5.54 6.25 -7.25
C LEU A 183 -7.06 6.19 -7.24
N GLU A 184 -7.69 7.27 -6.80
CA GLU A 184 -9.14 7.44 -6.92
C GLU A 184 -9.49 7.87 -8.36
N PRO A 185 -10.70 7.55 -8.85
CA PRO A 185 -11.15 8.02 -10.16
C PRO A 185 -11.15 9.55 -10.23
N LEU A 186 -10.82 10.07 -11.41
CA LEU A 186 -10.83 11.51 -11.66
C LEU A 186 -12.27 12.05 -11.57
N LYS A 187 -12.52 12.99 -10.67
CA LYS A 187 -13.83 13.61 -10.48
C LYS A 187 -14.00 14.79 -11.45
N LYS A 188 -15.25 15.11 -11.78
CA LYS A 188 -15.56 16.24 -12.68
C LYS A 188 -14.91 17.54 -12.19
N GLY A 189 -14.13 18.17 -13.05
CA GLY A 189 -13.43 19.43 -12.75
C GLY A 189 -12.05 19.28 -12.10
N GLN A 190 -11.64 18.08 -11.74
CA GLN A 190 -10.27 17.81 -11.27
C GLN A 190 -9.29 17.66 -12.46
N LYS A 191 -8.07 18.12 -12.27
CA LYS A 191 -6.95 17.95 -13.23
C LYS A 191 -6.04 16.77 -12.87
N THR A 192 -6.08 16.32 -11.61
CA THR A 192 -5.26 15.24 -11.07
C THR A 192 -6.09 14.36 -10.16
N ASN A 193 -5.79 13.06 -10.15
CA ASN A 193 -6.45 12.11 -9.27
C ASN A 193 -6.09 12.37 -7.81
N ASP A 194 -7.05 12.20 -6.93
CA ASP A 194 -6.78 12.01 -5.52
C ASP A 194 -6.09 10.66 -5.34
N TYR A 195 -5.23 10.52 -4.32
CA TYR A 195 -4.61 9.23 -4.03
C TYR A 195 -4.39 9.02 -2.54
N THR A 196 -4.29 7.75 -2.18
CA THR A 196 -3.83 7.31 -0.86
C THR A 196 -2.63 6.39 -1.05
N GLU A 197 -1.52 6.71 -0.41
CA GLU A 197 -0.30 5.90 -0.44
C GLU A 197 0.03 5.41 0.96
N TYR A 198 0.37 4.14 1.09
CA TYR A 198 0.87 3.52 2.31
C TYR A 198 2.30 3.05 2.09
N ILE A 199 3.17 3.32 3.05
CA ILE A 199 4.54 2.82 3.12
C ILE A 199 4.64 1.97 4.39
N PHE A 200 5.15 0.73 4.26
CA PHE A 200 5.26 -0.23 5.35
C PHE A 200 6.73 -0.46 5.71
N GLU A 201 7.06 -0.23 6.98
CA GLU A 201 8.42 -0.28 7.52
C GLU A 201 8.48 -1.18 8.75
N ASN A 202 9.68 -1.59 9.15
CA ASN A 202 9.92 -2.38 10.37
C ASN A 202 9.07 -3.66 10.42
N LYS A 203 8.95 -4.35 9.29
CA LYS A 203 8.12 -5.56 9.15
C LYS A 203 8.65 -6.71 9.99
N LYS A 204 7.75 -7.38 10.70
CA LYS A 204 8.01 -8.64 11.42
C LYS A 204 7.05 -9.70 10.92
N PHE A 205 7.59 -10.85 10.56
CA PHE A 205 6.82 -11.98 10.04
C PHE A 205 6.69 -13.09 11.08
N ASN A 206 5.55 -13.76 11.08
CA ASN A 206 5.29 -14.96 11.87
C ASN A 206 5.51 -14.76 13.38
N SER A 207 5.49 -13.51 13.87
CA SER A 207 5.54 -13.20 15.28
C SER A 207 4.12 -13.25 15.89
N PRO A 208 3.98 -13.64 17.17
CA PRO A 208 2.68 -13.61 17.84
C PRO A 208 2.07 -12.20 17.84
N ILE A 209 0.77 -12.11 17.54
CA ILE A 209 -0.02 -10.88 17.62
C ILE A 209 -1.15 -11.12 18.61
N ASP A 210 -1.37 -10.18 19.54
CA ASP A 210 -2.48 -10.26 20.49
C ASP A 210 -3.81 -10.26 19.72
N ALA A 211 -4.67 -11.23 20.01
CA ALA A 211 -5.95 -11.41 19.34
C ALA A 211 -6.90 -10.19 19.53
N SER A 212 -6.72 -9.41 20.61
CA SER A 212 -7.51 -8.21 20.87
C SER A 212 -7.33 -7.14 19.77
N VAL A 213 -6.17 -7.14 19.08
CA VAL A 213 -5.90 -6.24 17.95
C VAL A 213 -6.91 -6.38 16.83
N PHE A 214 -7.48 -7.58 16.66
CA PHE A 214 -8.48 -7.90 15.62
C PHE A 214 -9.92 -7.92 16.15
N SER A 215 -10.15 -7.44 17.38
CA SER A 215 -11.48 -7.50 18.00
C SER A 215 -12.42 -6.46 17.40
N ILE A 216 -13.62 -6.91 17.05
CA ILE A 216 -14.75 -6.08 16.62
C ILE A 216 -15.85 -6.20 17.72
N LYS A 217 -15.64 -5.50 18.84
CA LYS A 217 -16.59 -5.44 19.97
C LYS A 217 -17.20 -4.07 20.13
#